data_d7a9c39000e2388075d9bc81bdfa4cc9
#
_entry.id   d7a9c39000e2388075d9bc81bdfa4cc9
#
_cell.length_a   1.000
_cell.length_b   1.000
_cell.length_c   1.000
_cell.angle_alpha   90.00
_cell.angle_beta   90.00
_cell.angle_gamma   90.00
#
_symmetry.space_group_name_H-M   'P 1'
#
loop_
_entity.id
_entity.type
_entity.pdbx_description
1 polymer ?
#
loop_
_entity_poly.entity_id
_entity_poly.type
_entity_poly.pdbx_seq_one_letter_code
_entity_poly.pdbx_strand_id
1 'polypeptide(L)'
;MDLLNLFKEYGDKQEILSKLKEDQSLRGYNNSELHIIAAIGDLEQPNVTSLAEHMGMTRGGICKNIKKLTEAGLISSYQKDGNAKNIYYLLTDAGKKIYEKHAEAHDTWLARDMAFMESFSDKQLDQVTDFMKRYIKHIDQRIEESENDGESK
;
A
#
# COMPACT_ATOMS: atom_id res chain seq x y z
N MET A 1 -8.88 5.58 29.65
CA MET A 1 -7.86 5.15 28.66
C MET A 1 -7.75 6.26 27.62
N ASP A 2 -6.54 6.77 27.42
CA ASP A 2 -6.33 7.89 26.51
C ASP A 2 -6.40 7.38 25.04
N LEU A 3 -7.16 8.06 24.21
CA LEU A 3 -7.34 7.73 22.80
C LEU A 3 -6.00 7.65 22.03
N LEU A 4 -5.03 8.50 22.39
CA LEU A 4 -3.69 8.48 21.77
C LEU A 4 -2.93 7.18 22.12
N ASN A 5 -3.10 6.63 23.30
CA ASN A 5 -2.53 5.34 23.67
C ASN A 5 -3.16 4.18 22.86
N LEU A 6 -4.46 4.27 22.58
CA LEU A 6 -5.13 3.29 21.71
C LEU A 6 -4.62 3.34 20.28
N PHE A 7 -4.37 4.53 19.74
CA PHE A 7 -3.76 4.65 18.40
C PHE A 7 -2.36 4.04 18.34
N LYS A 8 -1.54 4.27 19.38
CA LYS A 8 -0.23 3.66 19.46
C LYS A 8 -0.35 2.13 19.52
N GLU A 9 -1.17 1.61 20.42
CA GLU A 9 -1.40 0.16 20.55
C GLU A 9 -1.92 -0.44 19.22
N TYR A 10 -2.86 0.23 18.55
CA TYR A 10 -3.36 -0.19 17.25
C TYR A 10 -2.23 -0.27 16.21
N GLY A 11 -1.38 0.76 16.13
CA GLY A 11 -0.23 0.77 15.24
C GLY A 11 0.74 -0.40 15.50
N ASP A 12 1.07 -0.63 16.78
CA ASP A 12 1.94 -1.73 17.21
C ASP A 12 1.34 -3.10 16.81
N LYS A 13 0.02 -3.28 17.01
CA LYS A 13 -0.70 -4.50 16.61
C LYS A 13 -0.75 -4.69 15.11
N GLN A 14 -0.97 -3.62 14.34
CA GLN A 14 -0.94 -3.68 12.88
C GLN A 14 0.46 -4.07 12.35
N GLU A 15 1.52 -3.55 12.96
CA GLU A 15 2.88 -3.95 12.59
C GLU A 15 3.13 -5.44 12.86
N ILE A 16 2.70 -5.95 14.01
CA ILE A 16 2.81 -7.38 14.32
C ILE A 16 2.00 -8.21 13.31
N LEU A 17 0.74 -7.82 13.08
CA LEU A 17 -0.15 -8.52 12.16
C LEU A 17 0.42 -8.56 10.73
N SER A 18 1.02 -7.47 10.27
CA SER A 18 1.65 -7.40 8.95
C SER A 18 2.80 -8.40 8.76
N LYS A 19 3.44 -8.81 9.86
CA LYS A 19 4.53 -9.82 9.87
C LYS A 19 3.99 -11.26 9.92
N LEU A 20 2.74 -11.44 10.37
CA LEU A 20 2.07 -12.74 10.48
C LEU A 20 1.34 -13.11 9.18
N LYS A 21 2.04 -13.08 8.05
CA LYS A 21 1.44 -13.46 6.77
C LYS A 21 1.12 -14.96 6.78
N GLU A 22 -0.14 -15.29 6.56
CA GLU A 22 -0.61 -16.68 6.57
C GLU A 22 -0.04 -17.47 5.39
N ASP A 23 -0.02 -16.87 4.20
CA ASP A 23 0.55 -17.49 3.02
C ASP A 23 2.10 -17.38 3.03
N GLN A 24 2.77 -18.54 2.99
CA GLN A 24 4.21 -18.61 3.00
C GLN A 24 4.86 -17.93 1.78
N SER A 25 4.17 -17.89 0.64
CA SER A 25 4.68 -17.26 -0.58
C SER A 25 4.80 -15.74 -0.46
N LEU A 26 4.07 -15.11 0.48
CA LEU A 26 4.11 -13.67 0.75
C LEU A 26 5.13 -13.27 1.81
N ARG A 27 5.69 -14.21 2.57
CA ARG A 27 6.57 -13.92 3.72
C ARG A 27 7.90 -13.28 3.34
N GLY A 28 8.35 -13.44 2.11
CA GLY A 28 9.59 -12.84 1.59
C GLY A 28 9.46 -11.36 1.23
N TYR A 29 8.25 -10.79 1.23
CA TYR A 29 7.96 -9.44 0.75
C TYR A 29 7.39 -8.57 1.87
N ASN A 30 7.79 -7.29 1.91
CA ASN A 30 7.15 -6.31 2.78
C ASN A 30 5.84 -5.79 2.17
N ASN A 31 5.04 -5.07 2.96
CA ASN A 31 3.74 -4.58 2.50
C ASN A 31 3.85 -3.62 1.31
N SER A 32 4.87 -2.74 1.29
CA SER A 32 5.06 -1.82 0.16
C SER A 32 5.36 -2.57 -1.14
N GLU A 33 6.15 -3.64 -1.09
CA GLU A 33 6.44 -4.49 -2.25
C GLU A 33 5.18 -5.20 -2.77
N LEU A 34 4.35 -5.76 -1.87
CA LEU A 34 3.09 -6.41 -2.25
C LEU A 34 2.09 -5.42 -2.83
N HIS A 35 1.97 -4.22 -2.26
CA HIS A 35 1.08 -3.19 -2.76
C HIS A 35 1.55 -2.62 -4.11
N ILE A 36 2.87 -2.54 -4.36
CA ILE A 36 3.39 -2.16 -5.68
C ILE A 36 3.08 -3.24 -6.72
N ILE A 37 3.19 -4.52 -6.37
CA ILE A 37 2.77 -5.63 -7.24
C ILE A 37 1.27 -5.51 -7.56
N ALA A 38 0.43 -5.23 -6.56
CA ALA A 38 -1.00 -5.01 -6.75
C ALA A 38 -1.26 -3.81 -7.67
N ALA A 39 -0.64 -2.67 -7.42
CA ALA A 39 -0.79 -1.47 -8.24
C ALA A 39 -0.32 -1.68 -9.70
N ILE A 40 0.73 -2.48 -9.93
CA ILE A 40 1.17 -2.84 -11.30
C ILE A 40 0.14 -3.73 -11.98
N GLY A 41 -0.55 -4.61 -11.23
CA GLY A 41 -1.62 -5.45 -11.77
C GLY A 41 -2.90 -4.68 -12.09
N ASP A 42 -3.23 -3.67 -11.29
CA ASP A 42 -4.50 -2.95 -11.35
C ASP A 42 -4.47 -1.71 -12.27
N LEU A 43 -3.32 -1.03 -12.37
CA LEU A 43 -3.20 0.20 -13.14
C LEU A 43 -2.98 -0.08 -14.62
N GLU A 44 -3.61 0.74 -15.45
CA GLU A 44 -3.32 0.78 -16.87
C GLU A 44 -1.99 1.52 -17.11
N GLN A 45 -0.99 0.83 -17.63
CA GLN A 45 0.34 1.38 -17.98
C GLN A 45 1.08 2.02 -16.79
N PRO A 46 1.30 1.27 -15.68
CA PRO A 46 1.97 1.78 -14.51
C PRO A 46 3.42 2.19 -14.81
N ASN A 47 3.82 3.35 -14.33
CA ASN A 47 5.17 3.89 -14.38
C ASN A 47 5.54 4.44 -12.99
N VAL A 48 6.80 4.85 -12.80
CA VAL A 48 7.26 5.37 -11.49
C VAL A 48 6.40 6.51 -10.97
N THR A 49 5.95 7.41 -11.83
CA THR A 49 5.14 8.57 -11.42
C THR A 49 3.75 8.15 -10.97
N SER A 50 3.03 7.36 -11.81
CA SER A 50 1.69 6.89 -11.46
C SER A 50 1.69 5.97 -10.21
N LEU A 51 2.73 5.14 -10.05
CA LEU A 51 2.89 4.31 -8.86
C LEU A 51 3.16 5.16 -7.61
N ALA A 52 3.99 6.22 -7.71
CA ALA A 52 4.27 7.11 -6.61
C ALA A 52 3.00 7.85 -6.14
N GLU A 53 2.22 8.37 -7.07
CA GLU A 53 0.92 9.01 -6.82
C GLU A 53 -0.09 8.03 -6.20
N HIS A 54 -0.24 6.85 -6.79
CA HIS A 54 -1.19 5.83 -6.31
C HIS A 54 -0.85 5.35 -4.89
N MET A 55 0.44 5.17 -4.61
CA MET A 55 0.91 4.65 -3.33
C MET A 55 1.12 5.72 -2.25
N GLY A 56 1.04 7.02 -2.59
CA GLY A 56 1.44 8.11 -1.68
C GLY A 56 2.91 8.02 -1.25
N MET A 57 3.79 7.52 -2.12
CA MET A 57 5.22 7.32 -1.87
C MET A 57 6.08 8.24 -2.71
N THR A 58 7.32 8.51 -2.23
CA THR A 58 8.30 9.22 -3.05
C THR A 58 8.74 8.39 -4.26
N ARG A 59 9.07 9.05 -5.38
CA ARG A 59 9.60 8.38 -6.58
C ARG A 59 10.85 7.55 -6.29
N GLY A 60 11.73 8.04 -5.40
CA GLY A 60 12.92 7.29 -4.97
C GLY A 60 12.56 6.00 -4.23
N GLY A 61 11.55 6.04 -3.37
CA GLY A 61 11.01 4.84 -2.69
C GLY A 61 10.44 3.82 -3.67
N ILE A 62 9.67 4.28 -4.66
CA ILE A 62 9.16 3.42 -5.74
C ILE A 62 10.32 2.81 -6.55
N CYS A 63 11.29 3.61 -7.00
CA CYS A 63 12.44 3.10 -7.78
C CYS A 63 13.22 2.01 -7.02
N LYS A 64 13.42 2.18 -5.71
CA LYS A 64 14.09 1.17 -4.87
C LYS A 64 13.33 -0.16 -4.85
N ASN A 65 12.01 -0.12 -4.67
CA ASN A 65 11.18 -1.33 -4.65
C ASN A 65 11.09 -1.97 -6.05
N ILE A 66 10.93 -1.18 -7.10
CA ILE A 66 10.91 -1.66 -8.50
C ILE A 66 12.20 -2.42 -8.82
N LYS A 67 13.37 -1.84 -8.47
CA LYS A 67 14.64 -2.52 -8.68
C LYS A 67 14.64 -3.90 -8.00
N LYS A 68 14.25 -3.98 -6.75
CA LYS A 68 14.21 -5.23 -5.97
C LYS A 68 13.24 -6.25 -6.59
N LEU A 69 12.04 -5.81 -6.99
CA LEU A 69 11.03 -6.67 -7.61
C LEU A 69 11.45 -7.16 -9.00
N THR A 70 12.18 -6.33 -9.76
CA THR A 70 12.77 -6.73 -11.05
C THR A 70 13.87 -7.76 -10.86
N GLU A 71 14.78 -7.55 -9.89
CA GLU A 71 15.83 -8.51 -9.55
C GLU A 71 15.26 -9.85 -9.04
N ALA A 72 14.12 -9.82 -8.36
CA ALA A 72 13.37 -11.00 -7.95
C ALA A 72 12.58 -11.67 -9.11
N GLY A 73 12.57 -11.09 -10.31
CA GLY A 73 11.89 -11.63 -11.47
C GLY A 73 10.35 -11.54 -11.41
N LEU A 74 9.80 -10.67 -10.56
CA LEU A 74 8.35 -10.53 -10.38
C LEU A 74 7.72 -9.51 -11.33
N ILE A 75 8.50 -8.55 -11.77
CA ILE A 75 8.08 -7.52 -12.72
C ILE A 75 9.09 -7.41 -13.86
N SER A 76 8.62 -6.97 -15.01
CA SER A 76 9.44 -6.60 -16.15
C SER A 76 9.06 -5.19 -16.62
N SER A 77 9.98 -4.54 -17.33
CA SER A 77 9.75 -3.22 -17.90
C SER A 77 9.59 -3.27 -19.41
N TYR A 78 8.83 -2.34 -19.96
CA TYR A 78 8.70 -2.14 -21.39
C TYR A 78 8.63 -0.65 -21.73
N GLN A 79 8.92 -0.35 -22.98
CA GLN A 79 8.76 0.98 -23.57
C GLN A 79 7.77 0.89 -24.72
N LYS A 80 7.03 1.96 -24.98
CA LYS A 80 6.15 2.05 -26.14
C LYS A 80 6.91 2.59 -27.35
N ASP A 81 6.54 2.10 -28.53
CA ASP A 81 7.04 2.63 -29.77
C ASP A 81 6.80 4.14 -29.87
N GLY A 82 7.86 4.90 -30.17
CA GLY A 82 7.83 6.36 -30.26
C GLY A 82 7.92 7.11 -28.93
N ASN A 83 7.98 6.42 -27.78
CA ASN A 83 8.15 7.04 -26.45
C ASN A 83 9.26 6.38 -25.63
N ALA A 84 10.51 6.61 -26.04
CA ALA A 84 11.68 6.10 -25.33
C ALA A 84 11.92 6.73 -23.94
N LYS A 85 11.16 7.78 -23.58
CA LYS A 85 11.31 8.49 -22.29
C LYS A 85 10.61 7.79 -21.12
N ASN A 86 9.49 7.09 -21.38
CA ASN A 86 8.68 6.50 -20.32
C ASN A 86 8.90 4.99 -20.27
N ILE A 87 9.24 4.51 -19.08
CA ILE A 87 9.35 3.09 -18.76
C ILE A 87 8.08 2.69 -18.01
N TYR A 88 7.42 1.65 -18.51
CA TYR A 88 6.24 1.03 -17.92
C TYR A 88 6.58 -0.34 -17.36
N TYR A 89 5.77 -0.81 -16.45
CA TYR A 89 5.99 -2.08 -15.76
C TYR A 89 4.82 -3.02 -15.97
N LEU A 90 5.09 -4.31 -15.94
CA LEU A 90 4.09 -5.36 -15.97
C LEU A 90 4.52 -6.53 -15.09
N LEU A 91 3.55 -7.29 -14.63
CA LEU A 91 3.80 -8.49 -13.83
C LEU A 91 4.31 -9.61 -14.76
N THR A 92 5.35 -10.32 -14.33
CA THR A 92 5.72 -11.63 -14.88
C THR A 92 4.71 -12.68 -14.41
N ASP A 93 4.81 -13.92 -14.91
CA ASP A 93 3.96 -15.02 -14.44
C ASP A 93 4.21 -15.31 -12.95
N ALA A 94 5.44 -15.13 -12.47
CA ALA A 94 5.76 -15.20 -11.05
C ALA A 94 5.11 -14.05 -10.26
N GLY A 95 5.15 -12.84 -10.79
CA GLY A 95 4.51 -11.67 -10.21
C GLY A 95 2.98 -11.80 -10.14
N LYS A 96 2.36 -12.35 -11.16
CA LYS A 96 0.90 -12.61 -11.18
C LYS A 96 0.48 -13.57 -10.07
N LYS A 97 1.26 -14.62 -9.80
CA LYS A 97 0.99 -15.53 -8.70
C LYS A 97 1.03 -14.84 -7.34
N ILE A 98 2.01 -13.93 -7.12
CA ILE A 98 2.08 -13.14 -5.89
C ILE A 98 0.89 -12.16 -5.81
N TYR A 99 0.52 -11.51 -6.92
CA TYR A 99 -0.65 -10.65 -7.02
C TYR A 99 -1.94 -11.38 -6.61
N GLU A 100 -2.20 -12.56 -7.17
CA GLU A 100 -3.37 -13.38 -6.87
C GLU A 100 -3.40 -13.79 -5.39
N LYS A 101 -2.26 -14.27 -4.86
CA LYS A 101 -2.14 -14.63 -3.45
C LYS A 101 -2.33 -13.45 -2.49
N HIS A 102 -1.85 -12.27 -2.87
CA HIS A 102 -2.07 -11.06 -2.10
C HIS A 102 -3.54 -10.64 -2.11
N ALA A 103 -4.23 -10.74 -3.25
CA ALA A 103 -5.65 -10.46 -3.36
C ALA A 103 -6.49 -11.43 -2.51
N GLU A 104 -6.23 -12.74 -2.59
CA GLU A 104 -6.89 -13.75 -1.75
C GLU A 104 -6.72 -13.47 -0.24
N ALA A 105 -5.49 -13.13 0.17
CA ALA A 105 -5.20 -12.78 1.57
C ALA A 105 -5.93 -11.50 1.99
N HIS A 106 -6.04 -10.52 1.10
CA HIS A 106 -6.74 -9.26 1.35
C HIS A 106 -8.25 -9.48 1.52
N ASP A 107 -8.85 -10.31 0.66
CA ASP A 107 -10.29 -10.66 0.74
C ASP A 107 -10.60 -11.39 2.05
N THR A 108 -9.75 -12.33 2.46
CA THR A 108 -9.90 -13.05 3.73
C THR A 108 -9.82 -12.10 4.93
N TRP A 109 -8.87 -11.17 4.91
CA TRP A 109 -8.72 -10.16 5.96
C TRP A 109 -9.93 -9.22 6.01
N LEU A 110 -10.36 -8.73 4.85
CA LEU A 110 -11.52 -7.85 4.74
C LEU A 110 -12.80 -8.52 5.27
N ALA A 111 -13.03 -9.80 4.95
CA ALA A 111 -14.20 -10.54 5.44
C ALA A 111 -14.22 -10.66 6.97
N ARG A 112 -13.05 -10.88 7.62
CA ARG A 112 -12.95 -10.91 9.09
C ARG A 112 -13.26 -9.55 9.72
N ASP A 113 -12.72 -8.48 9.14
CA ASP A 113 -12.93 -7.13 9.66
C ASP A 113 -14.39 -6.67 9.44
N MET A 114 -15.00 -7.03 8.31
CA MET A 114 -16.42 -6.77 8.08
C MET A 114 -17.30 -7.48 9.12
N ALA A 115 -17.04 -8.76 9.41
CA ALA A 115 -17.77 -9.50 10.44
C ALA A 115 -17.63 -8.85 11.83
N PHE A 116 -16.45 -8.29 12.16
CA PHE A 116 -16.24 -7.50 13.38
C PHE A 116 -17.09 -6.22 13.36
N MET A 117 -17.10 -5.49 12.23
CA MET A 117 -17.88 -4.26 12.07
C MET A 117 -19.39 -4.47 12.21
N GLU A 118 -19.91 -5.63 11.79
CA GLU A 118 -21.34 -5.99 11.95
C GLU A 118 -21.82 -6.01 13.41
N SER A 119 -20.92 -6.08 14.39
CA SER A 119 -21.24 -6.00 15.81
C SER A 119 -21.60 -4.57 16.29
N PHE A 120 -21.41 -3.57 15.46
CA PHE A 120 -21.68 -2.16 15.78
C PHE A 120 -22.91 -1.65 15.04
N SER A 121 -23.62 -0.68 15.63
CA SER A 121 -24.70 0.01 14.95
C SER A 121 -24.17 0.98 13.89
N ASP A 122 -24.96 1.26 12.85
CA ASP A 122 -24.63 2.23 11.80
C ASP A 122 -24.21 3.57 12.38
N LYS A 123 -24.92 4.05 13.41
CA LYS A 123 -24.58 5.30 14.10
C LYS A 123 -23.19 5.30 14.72
N GLN A 124 -22.74 4.19 15.28
CA GLN A 124 -21.39 4.06 15.86
C GLN A 124 -20.34 4.05 14.75
N LEU A 125 -20.61 3.32 13.68
CA LEU A 125 -19.71 3.26 12.51
C LEU A 125 -19.60 4.63 11.82
N ASP A 126 -20.69 5.37 11.68
CA ASP A 126 -20.70 6.72 11.12
C ASP A 126 -19.84 7.69 11.96
N GLN A 127 -19.96 7.64 13.28
CA GLN A 127 -19.16 8.47 14.19
C GLN A 127 -17.66 8.17 14.09
N VAL A 128 -17.28 6.88 14.04
CA VAL A 128 -15.89 6.48 13.87
C VAL A 128 -15.38 6.89 12.49
N THR A 129 -16.20 6.72 11.46
CA THR A 129 -15.86 7.10 10.09
C THR A 129 -15.61 8.61 9.96
N ASP A 130 -16.47 9.45 10.54
CA ASP A 130 -16.28 10.91 10.54
C ASP A 130 -14.99 11.29 11.29
N PHE A 131 -14.77 10.71 12.46
CA PHE A 131 -13.54 10.93 13.22
C PHE A 131 -12.30 10.55 12.40
N MET A 132 -12.27 9.35 11.80
CA MET A 132 -11.13 8.86 11.02
C MET A 132 -10.85 9.74 9.80
N LYS A 133 -11.88 10.17 9.06
CA LYS A 133 -11.73 11.10 7.92
C LYS A 133 -11.06 12.42 8.33
N ARG A 134 -11.48 12.99 9.45
CA ARG A 134 -10.88 14.24 9.98
C ARG A 134 -9.45 14.02 10.45
N TYR A 135 -9.18 12.89 11.09
CA TYR A 135 -7.85 12.57 11.60
C TYR A 135 -6.86 12.30 10.46
N ILE A 136 -7.26 11.57 9.42
CA ILE A 136 -6.47 11.36 8.20
C ILE A 136 -6.11 12.72 7.57
N LYS A 137 -7.09 13.60 7.37
CA LYS A 137 -6.84 14.94 6.84
C LYS A 137 -5.86 15.76 7.69
N HIS A 138 -5.92 15.62 9.01
CA HIS A 138 -4.97 16.28 9.91
C HIS A 138 -3.55 15.73 9.73
N ILE A 139 -3.40 14.43 9.52
CA ILE A 139 -2.09 13.80 9.25
C ILE A 139 -1.56 14.26 7.89
N ASP A 140 -2.39 14.30 6.85
CA ASP A 140 -2.00 14.76 5.51
C ASP A 140 -1.42 16.19 5.55
N GLN A 141 -2.08 17.10 6.27
CA GLN A 141 -1.57 18.47 6.47
C GLN A 141 -0.18 18.50 7.13
N ARG A 142 0.05 17.64 8.11
CA ARG A 142 1.38 17.55 8.77
C ARG A 142 2.46 16.98 7.87
N ILE A 143 2.10 16.06 6.98
CA ILE A 143 3.01 15.52 5.97
C ILE A 143 3.41 16.63 4.99
N GLU A 144 2.44 17.38 4.45
CA GLU A 144 2.67 18.50 3.54
C GLU A 144 3.56 19.59 4.18
N GLU A 145 3.30 19.95 5.44
CA GLU A 145 4.13 20.91 6.19
C GLU A 145 5.58 20.43 6.33
N SER A 146 5.76 19.14 6.65
CA SER A 146 7.10 18.54 6.82
C SER A 146 7.89 18.44 5.51
N GLU A 147 7.24 18.22 4.38
CA GLU A 147 7.85 18.19 3.06
C GLU A 147 8.29 19.59 2.62
N ASN A 148 7.46 20.60 2.85
CA ASN A 148 7.80 22.01 2.54
C ASN A 148 8.97 22.53 3.36
N ASP A 149 9.07 22.14 4.63
CA ASP A 149 10.21 22.52 5.50
C ASP A 149 11.53 21.84 5.08
N GLY A 150 11.44 20.67 4.43
CA GLY A 150 12.60 19.92 3.91
C GLY A 150 13.19 20.49 2.62
N GLU A 151 12.39 21.15 1.79
CA GLU A 151 12.84 21.78 0.54
C GLU A 151 13.48 23.18 0.74
N SER A 152 13.37 23.73 1.93
CA SER A 152 13.92 25.07 2.26
C SER A 152 15.34 25.05 2.84
N LYS A 153 16.00 23.89 2.85
CA LYS A 153 17.40 23.69 3.30
C LYS A 153 18.25 23.13 2.18
#